data_dc82551d83098c3a5549432fd68aee33
#
_entry.id   dc82551d83098c3a5549432fd68aee33
#
_cell.length_a   1.000
_cell.length_b   1.000
_cell.length_c   1.000
_cell.angle_alpha   90.00
_cell.angle_beta   90.00
_cell.angle_gamma   90.00
#
_symmetry.space_group_name_H-M   'P 1'
#
loop_
_entity.id
_entity.type
_entity.pdbx_description
1 polymer ?
#
loop_
_entity_poly.entity_id
_entity_poly.type
_entity_poly.pdbx_seq_one_letter_code
_entity_poly.pdbx_strand_id
1 'polypeptide(L)'
;MDPAIRPHHPPTAGTPGGADGSGVPDVFDPRIYAGGVPHERYRWLRDHRPVAWQAEPEVLGWPAGPGFWAVTRHADTVRVLRDHATYSSWLGATQIRDPDPADLPFIRRTMLNQDPPEHGRLRRLAARAFTPGRVDAFAARVRDRARTLLSAARDAAEDGTADLVRTVTDEYALLNLTDLLGVPAADRGLLLDWTVRIIGYQDPEDAPAPVLGPDGRPVNPRSPAMLGEMFGYARELAAHKRKAPADDLMTALAGAGLADAELEMFFFLLTVAGNDTVRSAAPGGLLALAAAPDAYRRLAAGDTDPARAVDELLRVHPPVLSFRRTAARDTVLAGQHIRAGDKVVVFHASANHDERVFTDPARLDLGRAPNPHVSFGDGPHVCLGAHFARLQLRTLYETWCALMPPPELAGPPRRLVSNFINGITRLPLRVSGPAR
;
A
#
# COMPACT_ATOMS: atom_id res chain seq x y z
N MET A 1 10.17 16.38 -29.78
CA MET A 1 10.61 15.06 -30.28
C MET A 1 11.12 14.29 -29.06
N ASP A 2 10.36 13.32 -28.62
CA ASP A 2 10.71 12.49 -27.45
C ASP A 2 11.65 11.38 -27.95
N PRO A 3 12.87 11.22 -27.41
CA PRO A 3 13.76 10.16 -27.87
C PRO A 3 13.22 8.81 -27.41
N ALA A 4 12.88 7.96 -28.35
CA ALA A 4 12.45 6.59 -28.12
C ALA A 4 13.45 5.83 -27.24
N ILE A 5 13.04 5.48 -26.02
CA ILE A 5 13.83 4.70 -25.08
C ILE A 5 13.96 3.27 -25.64
N ARG A 6 15.16 2.89 -26.05
CA ARG A 6 15.47 1.52 -26.48
C ARG A 6 15.79 0.65 -25.26
N PRO A 7 15.23 -0.58 -25.16
CA PRO A 7 15.58 -1.50 -24.07
C PRO A 7 17.03 -1.99 -24.22
N HIS A 8 17.76 -2.08 -23.11
CA HIS A 8 19.13 -2.57 -23.06
C HIS A 8 19.24 -3.89 -22.28
N HIS A 9 20.07 -4.79 -22.80
CA HIS A 9 20.44 -6.04 -22.14
C HIS A 9 21.42 -5.81 -20.96
N PRO A 10 21.34 -6.63 -19.90
CA PRO A 10 22.18 -6.47 -18.71
C PRO A 10 23.63 -6.87 -18.97
N PRO A 11 24.58 -6.36 -18.17
CA PRO A 11 25.96 -6.83 -18.19
C PRO A 11 26.07 -8.26 -17.63
N THR A 12 26.77 -9.13 -18.33
CA THR A 12 27.09 -10.49 -17.92
C THR A 12 28.15 -10.50 -16.81
N ALA A 13 27.82 -10.99 -15.61
CA ALA A 13 28.79 -11.60 -14.69
C ALA A 13 28.07 -12.49 -13.67
N GLY A 14 28.39 -13.77 -13.68
CA GLY A 14 27.69 -14.84 -13.01
C GLY A 14 27.86 -14.99 -11.52
N THR A 15 26.90 -15.63 -10.92
CA THR A 15 26.92 -16.67 -9.88
C THR A 15 25.50 -17.14 -9.50
N PRO A 16 25.26 -18.31 -8.89
CA PRO A 16 24.12 -19.17 -9.12
C PRO A 16 22.88 -18.89 -8.25
N GLY A 17 21.66 -19.09 -8.79
CA GLY A 17 20.43 -19.29 -8.03
C GLY A 17 19.20 -18.44 -8.37
N GLY A 18 19.22 -17.58 -9.40
CA GLY A 18 18.01 -16.88 -9.89
C GLY A 18 17.30 -17.68 -10.99
N ALA A 19 16.01 -17.46 -11.21
CA ALA A 19 15.25 -18.10 -12.29
C ALA A 19 15.83 -17.82 -13.68
N ASP A 20 16.69 -16.80 -13.79
CA ASP A 20 17.44 -16.39 -15.00
C ASP A 20 18.91 -16.88 -15.02
N GLY A 21 19.32 -17.72 -14.06
CA GLY A 21 20.71 -18.19 -13.94
C GLY A 21 21.71 -17.15 -13.39
N SER A 22 21.27 -15.95 -12.98
CA SER A 22 22.13 -14.86 -12.49
C SER A 22 22.66 -15.05 -11.07
N GLY A 23 22.08 -15.95 -10.30
CA GLY A 23 22.36 -16.15 -8.87
C GLY A 23 21.78 -15.07 -7.95
N VAL A 24 21.07 -14.11 -8.49
CA VAL A 24 20.40 -13.06 -7.73
C VAL A 24 18.99 -13.54 -7.34
N PRO A 25 18.60 -13.50 -6.03
CA PRO A 25 17.25 -13.89 -5.64
C PRO A 25 16.20 -13.03 -6.32
N ASP A 26 15.18 -13.70 -6.91
CA ASP A 26 14.03 -13.04 -7.51
C ASP A 26 13.14 -12.40 -6.43
N VAL A 27 12.74 -11.15 -6.66
CA VAL A 27 11.77 -10.40 -5.85
C VAL A 27 10.67 -9.76 -6.69
N PHE A 28 10.57 -10.15 -7.96
CA PHE A 28 9.56 -9.63 -8.90
C PHE A 28 8.28 -10.47 -8.91
N ASP A 29 8.38 -11.80 -8.98
CA ASP A 29 7.21 -12.66 -9.14
C ASP A 29 6.22 -12.49 -7.98
N PRO A 30 4.98 -12.03 -8.24
CA PRO A 30 3.98 -11.83 -7.18
C PRO A 30 3.64 -13.12 -6.41
N ARG A 31 3.79 -14.31 -7.03
CA ARG A 31 3.53 -15.60 -6.38
C ARG A 31 4.46 -15.89 -5.19
N ILE A 32 5.65 -15.27 -5.18
CA ILE A 32 6.59 -15.38 -4.06
C ILE A 32 5.97 -14.85 -2.76
N TYR A 33 5.11 -13.84 -2.86
CA TYR A 33 4.51 -13.16 -1.71
C TYR A 33 3.28 -13.89 -1.13
N ALA A 34 2.77 -14.91 -1.82
CA ALA A 34 1.69 -15.76 -1.29
C ALA A 34 2.08 -16.47 0.02
N GLY A 35 3.36 -16.82 0.19
CA GLY A 35 3.91 -17.36 1.44
C GLY A 35 4.28 -16.32 2.49
N GLY A 36 4.20 -15.03 2.16
CA GLY A 36 4.65 -13.91 2.98
C GLY A 36 5.80 -13.14 2.36
N VAL A 37 6.25 -12.09 3.06
CA VAL A 37 7.38 -11.28 2.61
C VAL A 37 8.65 -12.14 2.58
N PRO A 38 9.39 -12.18 1.46
CA PRO A 38 10.57 -13.04 1.30
C PRO A 38 11.81 -12.45 2.00
N HIS A 39 11.78 -12.36 3.33
CA HIS A 39 12.80 -11.68 4.14
C HIS A 39 14.22 -12.24 3.92
N GLU A 40 14.38 -13.56 3.69
CA GLU A 40 15.68 -14.16 3.43
C GLU A 40 16.27 -13.72 2.09
N ARG A 41 15.42 -13.61 1.04
CA ARG A 41 15.86 -13.07 -0.26
C ARG A 41 16.28 -11.61 -0.14
N TYR A 42 15.51 -10.80 0.59
CA TYR A 42 15.86 -9.42 0.85
C TYR A 42 17.14 -9.27 1.69
N ARG A 43 17.33 -10.12 2.70
CA ARG A 43 18.54 -10.15 3.49
C ARG A 43 19.76 -10.43 2.62
N TRP A 44 19.68 -11.49 1.80
CA TRP A 44 20.76 -11.82 0.87
C TRP A 44 21.08 -10.61 -0.05
N LEU A 45 20.06 -9.96 -0.61
CA LEU A 45 20.24 -8.77 -1.45
C LEU A 45 20.90 -7.63 -0.67
N ARG A 46 20.42 -7.29 0.53
CA ARG A 46 21.03 -6.23 1.35
C ARG A 46 22.51 -6.49 1.65
N ASP A 47 22.89 -7.74 1.85
CA ASP A 47 24.26 -8.10 2.21
C ASP A 47 25.19 -8.15 1.02
N HIS A 48 24.74 -8.69 -0.11
CA HIS A 48 25.60 -8.97 -1.25
C HIS A 48 25.40 -8.03 -2.45
N ARG A 49 24.15 -7.65 -2.76
CA ARG A 49 23.79 -6.80 -3.91
C ARG A 49 22.64 -5.87 -3.57
N PRO A 50 22.85 -4.81 -2.77
CA PRO A 50 21.79 -3.95 -2.26
C PRO A 50 21.02 -3.19 -3.34
N VAL A 51 21.65 -2.99 -4.50
CA VAL A 51 21.01 -2.52 -5.73
C VAL A 51 21.29 -3.59 -6.78
N ALA A 52 20.28 -4.36 -7.15
CA ALA A 52 20.40 -5.54 -8.01
C ALA A 52 19.43 -5.46 -9.18
N TRP A 53 19.93 -5.82 -10.37
CA TRP A 53 19.06 -5.96 -11.54
C TRP A 53 18.13 -7.16 -11.36
N GLN A 54 16.86 -6.97 -11.69
CA GLN A 54 15.81 -7.99 -11.70
C GLN A 54 15.21 -8.08 -13.09
N ALA A 55 15.07 -9.31 -13.59
CA ALA A 55 14.28 -9.56 -14.79
C ALA A 55 12.80 -9.31 -14.51
N GLU A 56 12.04 -8.97 -15.54
CA GLU A 56 10.59 -8.78 -15.50
C GLU A 56 9.93 -9.70 -16.53
N PRO A 57 9.89 -11.01 -16.27
CA PRO A 57 9.31 -11.99 -17.19
C PRO A 57 7.79 -11.85 -17.29
N GLU A 58 7.22 -12.49 -18.31
CA GLU A 58 5.77 -12.70 -18.36
C GLU A 58 5.31 -13.52 -17.15
N VAL A 59 4.28 -13.05 -16.45
CA VAL A 59 3.72 -13.74 -15.28
C VAL A 59 2.23 -13.43 -15.14
N LEU A 60 1.42 -14.44 -14.82
CA LEU A 60 -0.02 -14.33 -14.63
C LEU A 60 -0.74 -13.66 -15.82
N GLY A 61 -0.33 -13.94 -17.05
CA GLY A 61 -0.88 -13.37 -18.28
C GLY A 61 -0.45 -11.93 -18.58
N TRP A 62 0.41 -11.32 -17.76
CA TRP A 62 0.95 -9.99 -17.99
C TRP A 62 2.25 -10.08 -18.78
N PRO A 63 2.45 -9.22 -19.79
CA PRO A 63 3.62 -9.28 -20.65
C PRO A 63 4.92 -9.01 -19.91
N ALA A 64 6.03 -9.52 -20.46
CA ALA A 64 7.37 -9.21 -19.98
C ALA A 64 7.69 -7.71 -20.12
N GLY A 65 8.49 -7.18 -19.20
CA GLY A 65 9.01 -5.83 -19.20
C GLY A 65 10.54 -5.79 -19.38
N PRO A 66 11.12 -4.57 -19.40
CA PRO A 66 12.56 -4.39 -19.59
C PRO A 66 13.42 -4.85 -18.41
N GLY A 67 12.82 -5.08 -17.24
CA GLY A 67 13.51 -5.28 -15.98
C GLY A 67 13.67 -3.99 -15.17
N PHE A 68 14.27 -4.13 -13.97
CA PHE A 68 14.43 -3.00 -13.04
C PHE A 68 15.58 -3.21 -12.06
N TRP A 69 16.02 -2.13 -11.45
CA TRP A 69 16.95 -2.12 -10.31
C TRP A 69 16.18 -2.23 -8.99
N ALA A 70 16.31 -3.34 -8.28
CA ALA A 70 15.76 -3.52 -6.94
C ALA A 70 16.66 -2.85 -5.90
N VAL A 71 16.10 -1.93 -5.10
CA VAL A 71 16.78 -1.21 -4.03
C VAL A 71 16.28 -1.74 -2.69
N THR A 72 17.18 -2.33 -1.89
CA THR A 72 16.80 -3.12 -0.71
C THR A 72 17.30 -2.58 0.62
N ARG A 73 18.38 -1.76 0.67
CA ARG A 73 18.87 -1.11 1.89
C ARG A 73 18.06 0.13 2.24
N HIS A 74 17.90 0.39 3.52
CA HIS A 74 17.16 1.55 4.04
C HIS A 74 17.74 2.89 3.53
N ALA A 75 19.06 3.10 3.65
CA ALA A 75 19.71 4.34 3.26
C ALA A 75 19.54 4.64 1.75
N ASP A 76 19.68 3.61 0.90
CA ASP A 76 19.50 3.73 -0.55
C ASP A 76 18.02 4.00 -0.90
N THR A 77 17.10 3.35 -0.20
CA THR A 77 15.65 3.58 -0.32
C THR A 77 15.29 5.03 0.00
N VAL A 78 15.76 5.56 1.14
CA VAL A 78 15.54 6.96 1.54
C VAL A 78 16.13 7.92 0.51
N ARG A 79 17.35 7.65 -0.01
CA ARG A 79 17.96 8.46 -1.06
C ARG A 79 17.08 8.51 -2.32
N VAL A 80 16.62 7.37 -2.81
CA VAL A 80 15.75 7.29 -4.00
C VAL A 80 14.42 8.03 -3.80
N LEU A 81 13.83 7.93 -2.60
CA LEU A 81 12.56 8.58 -2.30
C LEU A 81 12.67 10.10 -2.16
N ARG A 82 13.83 10.62 -1.71
CA ARG A 82 14.07 12.06 -1.50
C ARG A 82 14.57 12.78 -2.73
N ASP A 83 15.41 12.13 -3.53
CA ASP A 83 16.04 12.75 -4.72
C ASP A 83 15.13 12.63 -5.96
N HIS A 84 14.02 13.37 -5.95
CA HIS A 84 13.08 13.39 -7.07
C HIS A 84 13.67 13.95 -8.36
N ALA A 85 14.75 14.74 -8.31
CA ALA A 85 15.42 15.27 -9.48
C ALA A 85 16.20 14.20 -10.26
N THR A 86 16.64 13.15 -9.56
CA THR A 86 17.31 11.99 -10.16
C THR A 86 16.33 10.83 -10.37
N TYR A 87 15.39 10.61 -9.45
CA TYR A 87 14.47 9.47 -9.45
C TYR A 87 13.02 9.95 -9.54
N SER A 88 12.55 10.09 -10.79
CA SER A 88 11.27 10.67 -11.15
C SER A 88 10.11 9.70 -10.95
N SER A 89 8.99 10.20 -10.42
CA SER A 89 7.69 9.52 -10.44
C SER A 89 6.96 9.71 -11.77
N TRP A 90 7.22 10.83 -12.46
CA TRP A 90 6.54 11.23 -13.68
C TRP A 90 6.90 10.38 -14.90
N LEU A 91 8.17 9.99 -15.04
CA LEU A 91 8.66 9.38 -16.28
C LEU A 91 8.00 8.03 -16.57
N GLY A 92 7.73 7.20 -15.55
CA GLY A 92 7.23 5.85 -15.77
C GLY A 92 6.17 5.38 -14.80
N ALA A 93 5.51 6.27 -14.07
CA ALA A 93 4.57 5.95 -12.99
C ALA A 93 5.26 5.24 -11.79
N THR A 94 4.48 4.67 -10.85
CA THR A 94 4.98 4.23 -9.53
C THR A 94 4.86 2.73 -9.29
N GLN A 95 4.31 1.96 -10.24
CA GLN A 95 4.30 0.50 -10.20
C GLN A 95 5.45 -0.09 -11.01
N ILE A 96 5.86 -1.32 -10.69
CA ILE A 96 6.96 -2.01 -11.40
C ILE A 96 6.65 -2.12 -12.88
N ARG A 97 5.45 -2.58 -13.23
CA ARG A 97 5.02 -2.73 -14.62
C ARG A 97 4.82 -1.38 -15.30
N ASP A 98 5.22 -1.33 -16.54
CA ASP A 98 4.92 -0.18 -17.37
C ASP A 98 3.43 -0.15 -17.71
N PRO A 99 2.78 1.03 -17.65
CA PRO A 99 1.49 1.22 -18.28
C PRO A 99 1.60 1.13 -19.80
N ASP A 100 0.46 0.92 -20.47
CA ASP A 100 0.42 1.12 -21.92
C ASP A 100 0.90 2.56 -22.23
N PRO A 101 1.79 2.75 -23.23
CA PRO A 101 2.23 4.08 -23.62
C PRO A 101 1.09 5.06 -23.91
N ALA A 102 -0.04 4.58 -24.42
CA ALA A 102 -1.23 5.40 -24.66
C ALA A 102 -1.90 5.87 -23.35
N ASP A 103 -1.81 5.08 -22.27
CA ASP A 103 -2.38 5.41 -20.97
C ASP A 103 -1.46 6.29 -20.11
N LEU A 104 -0.17 6.36 -20.43
CA LEU A 104 0.82 7.06 -19.61
C LEU A 104 0.49 8.55 -19.38
N PRO A 105 0.03 9.35 -20.39
CA PRO A 105 -0.37 10.73 -20.18
C PRO A 105 -1.53 10.88 -19.18
N PHE A 106 -2.44 9.91 -19.17
CA PHE A 106 -3.55 9.87 -18.23
C PHE A 106 -3.08 9.53 -16.81
N ILE A 107 -2.30 8.47 -16.65
CA ILE A 107 -1.76 8.01 -15.35
C ILE A 107 -0.92 9.10 -14.68
N ARG A 108 -0.17 9.87 -15.45
CA ARG A 108 0.62 11.02 -14.99
C ARG A 108 -0.20 12.14 -14.36
N ARG A 109 -1.52 12.21 -14.56
CA ARG A 109 -2.39 13.21 -13.89
C ARG A 109 -2.54 12.94 -12.39
N THR A 110 -2.32 11.70 -11.95
CA THR A 110 -2.38 11.36 -10.52
C THR A 110 -1.24 12.05 -9.77
N MET A 111 -1.54 12.72 -8.67
CA MET A 111 -0.53 13.38 -7.82
C MET A 111 0.63 12.45 -7.44
N LEU A 112 0.35 11.17 -7.22
CA LEU A 112 1.34 10.15 -6.91
C LEU A 112 2.42 9.97 -8.00
N ASN A 113 2.04 10.24 -9.26
CA ASN A 113 2.91 10.07 -10.43
C ASN A 113 3.49 11.40 -10.93
N GLN A 114 3.40 12.46 -10.14
CA GLN A 114 3.97 13.77 -10.50
C GLN A 114 5.22 14.07 -9.69
N ASP A 115 6.11 14.87 -10.27
CA ASP A 115 7.28 15.41 -9.60
C ASP A 115 7.03 16.86 -9.13
N PRO A 116 7.79 17.38 -8.14
CA PRO A 116 7.81 18.82 -7.86
C PRO A 116 8.24 19.62 -9.12
N PRO A 117 7.66 20.83 -9.35
CA PRO A 117 6.81 21.58 -8.43
C PRO A 117 5.32 21.21 -8.47
N GLU A 118 4.85 20.52 -9.52
CA GLU A 118 3.41 20.26 -9.75
C GLU A 118 2.83 19.32 -8.67
N HIS A 119 3.55 18.27 -8.30
CA HIS A 119 3.22 17.46 -7.13
C HIS A 119 2.96 18.34 -5.88
N GLY A 120 3.85 19.29 -5.61
CA GLY A 120 3.74 20.18 -4.46
C GLY A 120 2.49 21.08 -4.52
N ARG A 121 2.07 21.54 -5.71
CA ARG A 121 0.84 22.31 -5.91
C ARG A 121 -0.38 21.47 -5.51
N LEU A 122 -0.52 20.30 -6.08
CA LEU A 122 -1.65 19.39 -5.81
C LEU A 122 -1.68 18.94 -4.35
N ARG A 123 -0.50 18.56 -3.81
CA ARG A 123 -0.39 18.12 -2.42
C ARG A 123 -0.85 19.18 -1.42
N ARG A 124 -0.52 20.47 -1.64
CA ARG A 124 -0.97 21.56 -0.74
C ARG A 124 -2.49 21.71 -0.72
N LEU A 125 -3.16 21.49 -1.84
CA LEU A 125 -4.63 21.54 -1.90
C LEU A 125 -5.25 20.41 -1.07
N ALA A 126 -4.77 19.17 -1.25
CA ALA A 126 -5.27 18.03 -0.51
C ALA A 126 -4.88 18.04 0.98
N ALA A 127 -3.69 18.55 1.34
CA ALA A 127 -3.20 18.54 2.72
C ALA A 127 -4.09 19.34 3.70
N ARG A 128 -4.81 20.36 3.20
CA ARG A 128 -5.75 21.14 4.02
C ARG A 128 -6.88 20.30 4.61
N ALA A 129 -7.20 19.18 3.98
CA ALA A 129 -8.23 18.24 4.43
C ALA A 129 -7.70 17.17 5.42
N PHE A 130 -6.38 17.00 5.50
CA PHE A 130 -5.72 16.02 6.37
C PHE A 130 -5.00 16.66 7.56
N THR A 131 -5.45 17.84 8.01
CA THR A 131 -4.88 18.44 9.21
C THR A 131 -5.18 17.59 10.45
N PRO A 132 -4.28 17.56 11.46
CA PRO A 132 -4.50 16.79 12.68
C PRO A 132 -5.86 17.02 13.31
N GLY A 133 -6.28 18.30 13.48
CA GLY A 133 -7.57 18.61 14.08
C GLY A 133 -8.79 18.08 13.30
N ARG A 134 -8.72 18.04 11.96
CA ARG A 134 -9.78 17.41 11.16
C ARG A 134 -9.78 15.89 11.30
N VAL A 135 -8.61 15.27 11.30
CA VAL A 135 -8.50 13.83 11.49
C VAL A 135 -9.00 13.43 12.88
N ASP A 136 -8.63 14.18 13.92
CA ASP A 136 -9.05 13.92 15.30
C ASP A 136 -10.58 14.04 15.48
N ALA A 137 -11.26 14.88 14.69
CA ALA A 137 -12.72 14.95 14.68
C ALA A 137 -13.40 13.62 14.25
N PHE A 138 -12.70 12.73 13.55
CA PHE A 138 -13.19 11.40 13.20
C PHE A 138 -12.97 10.36 14.31
N ALA A 139 -12.17 10.64 15.34
CA ALA A 139 -11.75 9.64 16.32
C ALA A 139 -12.92 8.92 17.03
N ALA A 140 -13.98 9.64 17.38
CA ALA A 140 -15.17 9.04 18.00
C ALA A 140 -15.84 8.05 17.04
N ARG A 141 -16.11 8.46 15.80
CA ARG A 141 -16.74 7.61 14.77
C ARG A 141 -15.91 6.36 14.45
N VAL A 142 -14.59 6.53 14.32
CA VAL A 142 -13.65 5.44 14.08
C VAL A 142 -13.69 4.42 15.24
N ARG A 143 -13.77 4.90 16.49
CA ARG A 143 -13.87 4.06 17.70
C ARG A 143 -15.20 3.32 17.79
N ASP A 144 -16.31 4.01 17.56
CA ASP A 144 -17.63 3.40 17.60
C ASP A 144 -17.77 2.31 16.53
N ARG A 145 -17.21 2.56 15.35
CA ARG A 145 -17.17 1.58 14.26
C ARG A 145 -16.33 0.36 14.61
N ALA A 146 -15.13 0.56 15.17
CA ALA A 146 -14.29 -0.55 15.62
C ALA A 146 -15.03 -1.41 16.65
N ARG A 147 -15.71 -0.79 17.63
CA ARG A 147 -16.50 -1.51 18.62
C ARG A 147 -17.65 -2.27 17.99
N THR A 148 -18.42 -1.63 17.12
CA THR A 148 -19.58 -2.26 16.46
C THR A 148 -19.16 -3.49 15.68
N LEU A 149 -18.14 -3.36 14.80
CA LEU A 149 -17.69 -4.45 13.93
C LEU A 149 -17.06 -5.60 14.72
N LEU A 150 -16.22 -5.29 15.72
CA LEU A 150 -15.60 -6.31 16.55
C LEU A 150 -16.66 -7.04 17.41
N SER A 151 -17.61 -6.32 17.99
CA SER A 151 -18.69 -6.97 18.75
C SER A 151 -19.55 -7.85 17.85
N ALA A 152 -19.93 -7.36 16.65
CA ALA A 152 -20.71 -8.15 15.70
C ALA A 152 -19.97 -9.42 15.25
N ALA A 153 -18.64 -9.32 14.98
CA ALA A 153 -17.83 -10.48 14.61
C ALA A 153 -17.76 -11.52 15.74
N ARG A 154 -17.65 -11.08 17.00
CA ARG A 154 -17.67 -11.96 18.17
C ARG A 154 -19.03 -12.62 18.36
N ASP A 155 -20.12 -11.85 18.27
CA ASP A 155 -21.48 -12.31 18.55
C ASP A 155 -22.00 -13.24 17.44
N ALA A 156 -21.51 -13.09 16.19
CA ALA A 156 -21.83 -13.96 15.05
C ALA A 156 -20.96 -15.24 14.96
N ALA A 157 -19.95 -15.38 15.79
CA ALA A 157 -19.01 -16.51 15.75
C ALA A 157 -19.62 -17.75 16.44
N GLU A 158 -20.17 -18.70 15.67
CA GLU A 158 -20.81 -19.90 16.19
C GLU A 158 -19.82 -20.85 16.93
N ASP A 159 -18.59 -20.96 16.43
CA ASP A 159 -17.51 -21.81 16.97
C ASP A 159 -16.43 -21.01 17.72
N GLY A 160 -16.69 -19.73 17.99
CA GLY A 160 -15.74 -18.81 18.61
C GLY A 160 -14.64 -18.32 17.70
N THR A 161 -14.77 -18.53 16.37
CA THR A 161 -13.81 -18.07 15.36
C THR A 161 -14.46 -17.14 14.35
N ALA A 162 -13.70 -16.18 13.83
CA ALA A 162 -14.13 -15.31 12.75
C ALA A 162 -13.00 -15.05 11.77
N ASP A 163 -13.34 -14.89 10.49
CA ASP A 163 -12.40 -14.34 9.49
C ASP A 163 -12.36 -12.82 9.64
N LEU A 164 -11.33 -12.33 10.32
CA LEU A 164 -11.18 -10.92 10.63
C LEU A 164 -11.24 -10.01 9.40
N VAL A 165 -10.74 -10.46 8.25
CA VAL A 165 -10.72 -9.64 7.04
C VAL A 165 -12.15 -9.36 6.59
N ARG A 166 -12.94 -10.41 6.37
CA ARG A 166 -14.31 -10.31 5.87
C ARG A 166 -15.28 -9.69 6.86
N THR A 167 -15.11 -10.00 8.16
CA THR A 167 -16.06 -9.57 9.18
C THR A 167 -15.76 -8.20 9.77
N VAL A 168 -14.51 -7.73 9.66
CA VAL A 168 -14.10 -6.48 10.32
C VAL A 168 -13.34 -5.56 9.38
N THR A 169 -12.16 -5.97 8.84
CA THR A 169 -11.24 -4.99 8.27
C THR A 169 -11.66 -4.47 6.91
N ASP A 170 -12.38 -5.26 6.11
CA ASP A 170 -12.95 -4.83 4.83
C ASP A 170 -13.92 -3.66 5.04
N GLU A 171 -14.86 -3.85 5.94
CA GLU A 171 -15.89 -2.85 6.23
C GLU A 171 -15.32 -1.68 7.04
N TYR A 172 -14.41 -1.92 7.98
CA TYR A 172 -13.79 -0.90 8.80
C TYR A 172 -13.03 0.15 7.97
N ALA A 173 -12.16 -0.30 7.07
CA ALA A 173 -11.39 0.59 6.21
C ALA A 173 -12.29 1.37 5.24
N LEU A 174 -13.24 0.67 4.59
CA LEU A 174 -14.18 1.26 3.65
C LEU A 174 -15.05 2.34 4.28
N LEU A 175 -15.68 2.05 5.42
CA LEU A 175 -16.58 2.99 6.09
C LEU A 175 -15.85 4.23 6.62
N ASN A 176 -14.62 4.07 7.12
CA ASN A 176 -13.80 5.21 7.55
C ASN A 176 -13.41 6.11 6.38
N LEU A 177 -13.06 5.50 5.25
CA LEU A 177 -12.73 6.24 4.02
C LEU A 177 -13.95 6.97 3.44
N THR A 178 -15.09 6.27 3.33
CA THR A 178 -16.32 6.85 2.76
C THR A 178 -16.84 8.02 3.58
N ASP A 179 -16.74 7.95 4.91
CA ASP A 179 -17.07 9.07 5.77
C ASP A 179 -16.10 10.25 5.58
N LEU A 180 -14.80 9.98 5.47
CA LEU A 180 -13.79 11.01 5.20
C LEU A 180 -14.02 11.71 3.86
N LEU A 181 -14.37 10.93 2.82
CA LEU A 181 -14.67 11.45 1.48
C LEU A 181 -16.05 12.14 1.42
N GLY A 182 -16.96 11.83 2.35
CA GLY A 182 -18.34 12.31 2.32
C GLY A 182 -19.21 11.58 1.29
N VAL A 183 -18.90 10.31 1.01
CA VAL A 183 -19.67 9.43 0.14
C VAL A 183 -20.95 8.97 0.84
N PRO A 184 -22.14 9.07 0.19
CA PRO A 184 -23.40 8.56 0.75
C PRO A 184 -23.34 7.08 1.10
N ALA A 185 -24.09 6.68 2.14
CA ALA A 185 -24.10 5.29 2.59
C ALA A 185 -24.56 4.30 1.51
N ALA A 186 -25.49 4.72 0.64
CA ALA A 186 -26.01 3.91 -0.46
C ALA A 186 -24.95 3.57 -1.52
N ASP A 187 -23.89 4.39 -1.66
CA ASP A 187 -22.90 4.30 -2.71
C ASP A 187 -21.61 3.58 -2.26
N ARG A 188 -21.54 3.18 -0.99
CA ARG A 188 -20.32 2.57 -0.39
C ARG A 188 -19.88 1.29 -1.11
N GLY A 189 -20.84 0.50 -1.60
CA GLY A 189 -20.57 -0.71 -2.37
C GLY A 189 -19.79 -0.44 -3.65
N LEU A 190 -20.01 0.69 -4.33
CA LEU A 190 -19.27 1.07 -5.54
C LEU A 190 -17.77 1.24 -5.28
N LEU A 191 -17.42 1.85 -4.14
CA LEU A 191 -16.01 2.05 -3.80
C LEU A 191 -15.30 0.73 -3.51
N LEU A 192 -15.99 -0.20 -2.87
CA LEU A 192 -15.44 -1.54 -2.61
C LEU A 192 -15.17 -2.27 -3.94
N ASP A 193 -16.14 -2.28 -4.85
CA ASP A 193 -16.01 -2.92 -6.16
C ASP A 193 -14.86 -2.33 -6.98
N TRP A 194 -14.73 -1.01 -6.99
CA TRP A 194 -13.64 -0.35 -7.72
C TRP A 194 -12.27 -0.69 -7.12
N THR A 195 -12.14 -0.67 -5.78
CA THR A 195 -10.85 -0.97 -5.14
C THR A 195 -10.42 -2.42 -5.35
N VAL A 196 -11.33 -3.38 -5.24
CA VAL A 196 -11.04 -4.80 -5.52
C VAL A 196 -10.54 -4.99 -6.96
N ARG A 197 -11.19 -4.38 -7.94
CA ARG A 197 -10.77 -4.47 -9.37
C ARG A 197 -9.41 -3.85 -9.61
N ILE A 198 -9.10 -2.71 -8.96
CA ILE A 198 -7.89 -1.93 -9.22
C ILE A 198 -6.65 -2.51 -8.52
N ILE A 199 -6.81 -3.16 -7.39
CA ILE A 199 -5.69 -3.65 -6.56
C ILE A 199 -5.56 -5.18 -6.63
N GLY A 200 -6.67 -5.92 -6.58
CA GLY A 200 -6.68 -7.38 -6.54
C GLY A 200 -6.35 -8.07 -7.87
N TYR A 201 -6.13 -7.34 -8.94
CA TYR A 201 -5.99 -7.86 -10.30
C TYR A 201 -4.89 -8.91 -10.52
N GLN A 202 -3.92 -9.01 -9.61
CA GLN A 202 -2.84 -10.01 -9.68
C GLN A 202 -3.20 -11.32 -9.00
N ASP A 203 -4.21 -11.33 -8.11
CA ASP A 203 -4.61 -12.52 -7.37
C ASP A 203 -5.56 -13.38 -8.20
N PRO A 204 -5.19 -14.63 -8.57
CA PRO A 204 -6.02 -15.48 -9.42
C PRO A 204 -7.33 -15.93 -8.78
N GLU A 205 -7.47 -15.84 -7.44
CA GLU A 205 -8.67 -16.27 -6.73
C GLU A 205 -9.60 -15.12 -6.35
N ASP A 206 -9.05 -13.93 -6.06
CA ASP A 206 -9.80 -12.76 -5.61
C ASP A 206 -10.01 -11.72 -6.73
N ALA A 207 -9.22 -11.80 -7.82
CA ALA A 207 -9.41 -10.92 -8.95
C ALA A 207 -10.74 -11.23 -9.66
N PRO A 208 -11.56 -10.23 -9.98
CA PRO A 208 -12.62 -10.41 -10.94
C PRO A 208 -12.03 -10.83 -12.28
N ALA A 209 -12.82 -11.58 -13.09
CA ALA A 209 -12.38 -11.97 -14.41
C ALA A 209 -11.81 -10.77 -15.18
N PRO A 210 -10.61 -10.87 -15.76
CA PRO A 210 -10.01 -9.75 -16.45
C PRO A 210 -10.86 -9.33 -17.64
N VAL A 211 -11.05 -8.04 -17.80
CA VAL A 211 -11.60 -7.49 -19.04
C VAL A 211 -10.52 -7.66 -20.12
N LEU A 212 -10.85 -8.35 -21.20
CA LEU A 212 -9.93 -8.57 -22.29
C LEU A 212 -10.07 -7.46 -23.34
N GLY A 213 -8.94 -6.97 -23.82
CA GLY A 213 -8.88 -6.07 -24.96
C GLY A 213 -9.14 -6.78 -26.29
N PRO A 214 -9.20 -6.03 -27.41
CA PRO A 214 -9.36 -6.60 -28.74
C PRO A 214 -8.26 -7.59 -29.16
N ASP A 215 -7.10 -7.50 -28.53
CA ASP A 215 -5.94 -8.39 -28.72
C ASP A 215 -5.98 -9.64 -27.81
N GLY A 216 -7.06 -9.83 -27.05
CA GLY A 216 -7.23 -10.94 -26.12
C GLY A 216 -6.39 -10.83 -24.83
N ARG A 217 -5.73 -9.69 -24.58
CA ARG A 217 -4.94 -9.46 -23.38
C ARG A 217 -5.73 -8.74 -22.29
N PRO A 218 -5.40 -8.95 -21.00
CA PRO A 218 -6.03 -8.22 -19.92
C PRO A 218 -5.86 -6.71 -20.06
N VAL A 219 -6.96 -5.98 -20.01
CA VAL A 219 -6.95 -4.51 -19.96
C VAL A 219 -6.46 -4.08 -18.58
N ASN A 220 -5.56 -3.10 -18.55
CA ASN A 220 -5.12 -2.50 -17.29
C ASN A 220 -6.34 -1.93 -16.51
N PRO A 221 -6.66 -2.42 -15.31
CA PRO A 221 -7.79 -1.94 -14.53
C PRO A 221 -7.69 -0.45 -14.13
N ARG A 222 -6.54 0.18 -14.36
CA ARG A 222 -6.28 1.60 -14.14
C ARG A 222 -6.27 2.43 -15.42
N SER A 223 -6.69 1.84 -16.55
CA SER A 223 -6.83 2.57 -17.80
C SER A 223 -8.04 3.53 -17.76
N PRO A 224 -8.02 4.60 -18.58
CA PRO A 224 -9.16 5.53 -18.67
C PRO A 224 -10.49 4.83 -18.93
N ALA A 225 -10.50 3.77 -19.77
CA ALA A 225 -11.69 3.02 -20.11
C ALA A 225 -12.31 2.31 -18.89
N MET A 226 -11.47 1.82 -17.98
CA MET A 226 -11.91 1.10 -16.78
C MET A 226 -12.33 2.03 -15.63
N LEU A 227 -11.87 3.28 -15.63
CA LEU A 227 -12.12 4.25 -14.57
C LEU A 227 -13.26 5.23 -14.88
N GLY A 228 -13.87 5.13 -16.07
CA GLY A 228 -14.88 6.10 -16.53
C GLY A 228 -16.09 6.24 -15.59
N GLU A 229 -16.60 5.13 -15.04
CA GLU A 229 -17.68 5.12 -14.07
C GLU A 229 -17.31 5.86 -12.78
N MET A 230 -16.15 5.54 -12.22
CA MET A 230 -15.62 6.21 -11.00
C MET A 230 -15.46 7.71 -11.19
N PHE A 231 -15.01 8.15 -12.36
CA PHE A 231 -14.85 9.58 -12.68
C PHE A 231 -16.21 10.29 -12.87
N GLY A 232 -17.18 9.61 -13.52
CA GLY A 232 -18.55 10.12 -13.58
C GLY A 232 -19.10 10.38 -12.18
N TYR A 233 -18.99 9.40 -11.32
CA TYR A 233 -19.39 9.50 -9.92
C TYR A 233 -18.68 10.62 -9.16
N ALA A 234 -17.35 10.76 -9.33
CA ALA A 234 -16.57 11.82 -8.68
C ALA A 234 -17.07 13.22 -9.06
N ARG A 235 -17.40 13.44 -10.36
CA ARG A 235 -17.98 14.72 -10.82
C ARG A 235 -19.35 14.99 -10.22
N GLU A 236 -20.24 13.99 -10.22
CA GLU A 236 -21.57 14.10 -9.63
C GLU A 236 -21.53 14.40 -8.15
N LEU A 237 -20.69 13.67 -7.40
CA LEU A 237 -20.48 13.92 -5.98
C LEU A 237 -19.93 15.32 -5.72
N ALA A 238 -18.95 15.78 -6.50
CA ALA A 238 -18.42 17.15 -6.37
C ALA A 238 -19.47 18.23 -6.68
N ALA A 239 -20.28 18.01 -7.71
CA ALA A 239 -21.38 18.92 -8.04
C ALA A 239 -22.42 18.98 -6.92
N HIS A 240 -22.74 17.84 -6.30
CA HIS A 240 -23.60 17.79 -5.11
C HIS A 240 -22.98 18.55 -3.94
N LYS A 241 -21.69 18.32 -3.62
CA LYS A 241 -20.99 18.98 -2.53
C LYS A 241 -20.83 20.50 -2.70
N ARG A 242 -20.74 21.00 -3.93
CA ARG A 242 -20.78 22.45 -4.20
C ARG A 242 -22.12 23.08 -3.84
N LYS A 243 -23.24 22.33 -4.00
CA LYS A 243 -24.61 22.79 -3.66
C LYS A 243 -24.95 22.59 -2.19
N ALA A 244 -24.48 21.51 -1.59
CA ALA A 244 -24.73 21.13 -0.21
C ALA A 244 -23.39 20.78 0.50
N PRO A 245 -22.60 21.79 0.89
CA PRO A 245 -21.32 21.60 1.56
C PRO A 245 -21.48 20.87 2.89
N ALA A 246 -20.51 19.98 3.20
CA ALA A 246 -20.41 19.27 4.47
C ALA A 246 -18.97 19.29 4.97
N ASP A 247 -18.73 18.84 6.21
CA ASP A 247 -17.37 18.71 6.74
C ASP A 247 -16.72 17.39 6.27
N ASP A 248 -16.42 17.35 4.98
CA ASP A 248 -15.79 16.20 4.34
C ASP A 248 -14.74 16.62 3.30
N LEU A 249 -13.97 15.63 2.83
CA LEU A 249 -12.86 15.88 1.92
C LEU A 249 -13.34 16.28 0.52
N MET A 250 -14.43 15.69 0.01
CA MET A 250 -14.95 16.06 -1.32
C MET A 250 -15.47 17.49 -1.36
N THR A 251 -16.09 17.98 -0.29
CA THR A 251 -16.44 19.41 -0.15
C THR A 251 -15.21 20.30 -0.23
N ALA A 252 -14.14 19.95 0.50
CA ALA A 252 -12.89 20.70 0.47
C ALA A 252 -12.22 20.69 -0.91
N LEU A 253 -12.19 19.55 -1.60
CA LEU A 253 -11.63 19.42 -2.95
C LEU A 253 -12.48 20.14 -3.99
N ALA A 254 -13.82 20.04 -3.91
CA ALA A 254 -14.73 20.70 -4.82
C ALA A 254 -14.65 22.25 -4.74
N GLY A 255 -14.26 22.77 -3.55
CA GLY A 255 -14.02 24.21 -3.31
C GLY A 255 -12.58 24.67 -3.55
N ALA A 256 -11.64 23.78 -3.85
CA ALA A 256 -10.21 24.10 -3.93
C ALA A 256 -9.77 24.71 -5.27
N GLY A 257 -10.67 24.89 -6.24
CA GLY A 257 -10.34 25.43 -7.57
C GLY A 257 -9.60 24.41 -8.46
N LEU A 258 -9.76 23.11 -8.20
CA LEU A 258 -9.25 22.04 -9.04
C LEU A 258 -10.03 21.97 -10.36
N ALA A 259 -9.33 21.67 -11.46
CA ALA A 259 -9.98 21.22 -12.69
C ALA A 259 -10.70 19.89 -12.46
N ASP A 260 -11.77 19.61 -13.21
CA ASP A 260 -12.54 18.36 -13.06
C ASP A 260 -11.65 17.12 -13.19
N ALA A 261 -10.72 17.11 -14.12
CA ALA A 261 -9.77 16.01 -14.30
C ALA A 261 -8.80 15.82 -13.11
N GLU A 262 -8.45 16.88 -12.40
CA GLU A 262 -7.63 16.79 -11.18
C GLU A 262 -8.46 16.26 -10.01
N LEU A 263 -9.71 16.68 -9.89
CA LEU A 263 -10.64 16.20 -8.88
C LEU A 263 -10.92 14.70 -9.07
N GLU A 264 -11.16 14.24 -10.29
CA GLU A 264 -11.30 12.82 -10.64
C GLU A 264 -10.09 12.00 -10.19
N MET A 265 -8.87 12.51 -10.48
CA MET A 265 -7.64 11.84 -10.08
C MET A 265 -7.43 11.84 -8.56
N PHE A 266 -7.85 12.87 -7.85
CA PHE A 266 -7.83 12.86 -6.39
C PHE A 266 -8.82 11.85 -5.83
N PHE A 267 -10.05 11.80 -6.34
CA PHE A 267 -11.04 10.82 -5.91
C PHE A 267 -10.53 9.39 -6.11
N PHE A 268 -10.01 9.08 -7.31
CA PHE A 268 -9.37 7.80 -7.60
C PHE A 268 -8.24 7.48 -6.63
N LEU A 269 -7.28 8.39 -6.47
CA LEU A 269 -6.12 8.17 -5.62
C LEU A 269 -6.52 7.92 -4.16
N LEU A 270 -7.44 8.72 -3.63
CA LEU A 270 -7.88 8.62 -2.23
C LEU A 270 -8.70 7.36 -1.99
N THR A 271 -9.55 6.97 -2.94
CA THR A 271 -10.34 5.73 -2.86
C THR A 271 -9.43 4.52 -2.80
N VAL A 272 -8.44 4.43 -3.69
CA VAL A 272 -7.52 3.29 -3.73
C VAL A 272 -6.55 3.30 -2.54
N ALA A 273 -5.89 4.43 -2.29
CA ALA A 273 -4.86 4.51 -1.27
C ALA A 273 -5.41 4.45 0.16
N GLY A 274 -6.62 4.94 0.38
CA GLY A 274 -7.22 5.02 1.72
C GLY A 274 -7.88 3.74 2.19
N ASN A 275 -8.35 2.89 1.27
CA ASN A 275 -9.01 1.63 1.61
C ASN A 275 -8.01 0.48 1.77
N ASP A 276 -7.30 0.12 0.70
CA ASP A 276 -6.52 -1.12 0.68
C ASP A 276 -5.33 -1.14 1.63
N THR A 277 -4.76 0.03 1.93
CA THR A 277 -3.60 0.08 2.83
C THR A 277 -3.98 -0.19 4.28
N VAL A 278 -5.09 0.37 4.78
CA VAL A 278 -5.59 0.09 6.14
C VAL A 278 -6.18 -1.31 6.22
N ARG A 279 -6.94 -1.73 5.19
CA ARG A 279 -7.47 -3.09 5.03
C ARG A 279 -6.37 -4.15 5.15
N SER A 280 -5.18 -3.87 4.62
CA SER A 280 -4.02 -4.78 4.64
C SER A 280 -3.19 -4.65 5.93
N ALA A 281 -3.00 -3.43 6.45
CA ALA A 281 -2.20 -3.19 7.64
C ALA A 281 -2.86 -3.72 8.91
N ALA A 282 -4.18 -3.60 9.02
CA ALA A 282 -4.93 -4.00 10.22
C ALA A 282 -4.82 -5.50 10.53
N PRO A 283 -5.11 -6.43 9.59
CA PRO A 283 -4.91 -7.85 9.84
C PRO A 283 -3.44 -8.22 9.96
N GLY A 284 -2.55 -7.53 9.23
CA GLY A 284 -1.10 -7.75 9.32
C GLY A 284 -0.55 -7.47 10.72
N GLY A 285 -1.02 -6.40 11.36
CA GLY A 285 -0.64 -6.09 12.73
C GLY A 285 -1.16 -7.12 13.74
N LEU A 286 -2.40 -7.60 13.60
CA LEU A 286 -2.93 -8.66 14.46
C LEU A 286 -2.23 -10.01 14.24
N LEU A 287 -1.86 -10.33 13.00
CA LEU A 287 -1.04 -11.51 12.71
C LEU A 287 0.34 -11.41 13.40
N ALA A 288 0.97 -10.23 13.39
CA ALA A 288 2.24 -10.00 14.08
C ALA A 288 2.10 -10.12 15.61
N LEU A 289 1.01 -9.61 16.17
CA LEU A 289 0.70 -9.73 17.60
C LEU A 289 0.38 -11.18 18.00
N ALA A 290 -0.31 -11.95 17.16
CA ALA A 290 -0.55 -13.38 17.39
C ALA A 290 0.76 -14.18 17.45
N ALA A 291 1.75 -13.80 16.65
CA ALA A 291 3.10 -14.43 16.66
C ALA A 291 3.96 -13.95 17.85
N ALA A 292 3.56 -12.90 18.59
CA ALA A 292 4.32 -12.32 19.69
C ALA A 292 3.45 -12.08 20.94
N PRO A 293 3.02 -13.14 21.66
CA PRO A 293 2.08 -13.03 22.80
C PRO A 293 2.55 -12.10 23.93
N ASP A 294 3.88 -12.02 24.16
CA ASP A 294 4.45 -11.13 25.18
C ASP A 294 4.30 -9.66 24.78
N ALA A 295 4.51 -9.34 23.50
CA ALA A 295 4.30 -7.99 22.99
C ALA A 295 2.80 -7.61 23.10
N TYR A 296 1.89 -8.52 22.75
CA TYR A 296 0.46 -8.31 22.91
C TYR A 296 0.08 -8.05 24.38
N ARG A 297 0.56 -8.87 25.33
CA ARG A 297 0.26 -8.69 26.76
C ARG A 297 0.67 -7.32 27.26
N ARG A 298 1.86 -6.82 26.88
CA ARG A 298 2.33 -5.48 27.24
C ARG A 298 1.46 -4.39 26.63
N LEU A 299 1.01 -4.55 25.38
CA LEU A 299 0.08 -3.60 24.75
C LEU A 299 -1.27 -3.57 25.48
N ALA A 300 -1.83 -4.73 25.77
CA ALA A 300 -3.12 -4.86 26.45
C ALA A 300 -3.08 -4.36 27.91
N ALA A 301 -1.94 -4.47 28.60
CA ALA A 301 -1.72 -3.92 29.93
C ALA A 301 -1.50 -2.40 29.95
N GLY A 302 -1.31 -1.76 28.79
CA GLY A 302 -0.99 -0.33 28.71
C GLY A 302 0.50 -0.01 28.96
N ASP A 303 1.38 -1.02 29.01
CA ASP A 303 2.81 -0.87 29.25
C ASP A 303 3.58 -0.37 28.01
N THR A 304 2.86 -0.15 26.90
CA THR A 304 3.44 0.31 25.63
C THR A 304 2.62 1.47 25.09
N ASP A 305 3.29 2.52 24.62
CA ASP A 305 2.65 3.62 23.92
C ASP A 305 1.98 3.10 22.64
N PRO A 306 0.63 3.20 22.50
CA PRO A 306 -0.08 2.70 21.33
C PRO A 306 0.39 3.33 20.00
N ALA A 307 0.86 4.56 20.01
CA ALA A 307 1.38 5.21 18.80
C ALA A 307 2.69 4.55 18.33
N ARG A 308 3.61 4.23 19.26
CA ARG A 308 4.82 3.48 18.95
C ARG A 308 4.51 2.06 18.51
N ALA A 309 3.53 1.42 19.15
CA ALA A 309 3.09 0.09 18.77
C ALA A 309 2.60 0.05 17.32
N VAL A 310 1.80 1.03 16.88
CA VAL A 310 1.33 1.12 15.48
C VAL A 310 2.49 1.30 14.51
N ASP A 311 3.46 2.16 14.81
CA ASP A 311 4.62 2.37 13.94
C ASP A 311 5.48 1.09 13.84
N GLU A 312 5.64 0.33 14.92
CA GLU A 312 6.37 -0.95 14.88
C GLU A 312 5.59 -2.02 14.10
N LEU A 313 4.26 -2.12 14.28
CA LEU A 313 3.44 -3.03 13.51
C LEU A 313 3.48 -2.70 12.00
N LEU A 314 3.47 -1.41 11.65
CA LEU A 314 3.66 -0.96 10.28
C LEU A 314 5.07 -1.23 9.75
N ARG A 315 6.11 -1.17 10.59
CA ARG A 315 7.47 -1.52 10.19
C ARG A 315 7.57 -2.99 9.80
N VAL A 316 7.05 -3.90 10.62
CA VAL A 316 7.13 -5.34 10.37
C VAL A 316 6.16 -5.80 9.29
N HIS A 317 5.03 -5.11 9.12
CA HIS A 317 4.04 -5.42 8.10
C HIS A 317 3.64 -4.15 7.32
N PRO A 318 4.54 -3.60 6.47
CA PRO A 318 4.18 -2.48 5.61
C PRO A 318 3.11 -2.91 4.60
N PRO A 319 1.99 -2.18 4.49
CA PRO A 319 0.91 -2.56 3.56
C PRO A 319 1.30 -2.40 2.09
N VAL A 320 2.25 -1.52 1.79
CA VAL A 320 2.82 -1.35 0.45
C VAL A 320 4.23 -1.92 0.42
N LEU A 321 4.46 -2.91 -0.45
CA LEU A 321 5.75 -3.60 -0.55
C LEU A 321 6.80 -2.79 -1.30
N SER A 322 6.40 -2.14 -2.40
CA SER A 322 7.33 -1.49 -3.31
C SER A 322 6.75 -0.23 -3.95
N PHE A 323 7.65 0.70 -4.30
CA PHE A 323 7.37 1.79 -5.22
C PHE A 323 8.49 1.93 -6.24
N ARG A 324 8.08 2.20 -7.49
CA ARG A 324 8.99 2.50 -8.58
C ARG A 324 9.29 3.99 -8.68
N ARG A 325 10.48 4.29 -9.12
CA ARG A 325 10.91 5.54 -9.75
C ARG A 325 11.52 5.21 -11.10
N THR A 326 11.73 6.23 -11.92
CA THR A 326 12.49 6.12 -13.16
C THR A 326 13.66 7.08 -13.10
N ALA A 327 14.87 6.63 -13.42
CA ALA A 327 16.05 7.47 -13.46
C ALA A 327 15.90 8.55 -14.53
N ALA A 328 15.95 9.82 -14.13
CA ALA A 328 15.85 10.96 -15.06
C ALA A 328 17.17 11.25 -15.77
N ARG A 329 18.27 10.72 -15.26
CA ARG A 329 19.63 10.86 -15.78
C ARG A 329 20.48 9.67 -15.36
N ASP A 330 21.61 9.49 -16.01
CA ASP A 330 22.62 8.53 -15.58
C ASP A 330 23.08 8.87 -14.15
N THR A 331 23.16 7.85 -13.32
CA THR A 331 23.53 8.00 -11.90
C THR A 331 24.22 6.75 -11.36
N VAL A 332 24.78 6.88 -10.16
CA VAL A 332 25.36 5.75 -9.42
C VAL A 332 24.65 5.60 -8.07
N LEU A 333 24.15 4.39 -7.81
CA LEU A 333 23.53 4.03 -6.53
C LEU A 333 24.19 2.74 -6.00
N ALA A 334 24.77 2.80 -4.80
CA ALA A 334 25.48 1.67 -4.18
C ALA A 334 26.50 1.00 -5.12
N GLY A 335 27.22 1.80 -5.91
CA GLY A 335 28.23 1.33 -6.86
C GLY A 335 27.68 0.80 -8.19
N GLN A 336 26.36 0.75 -8.39
CA GLN A 336 25.74 0.34 -9.65
C GLN A 336 25.48 1.55 -10.54
N HIS A 337 25.85 1.43 -11.81
CA HIS A 337 25.53 2.43 -12.83
C HIS A 337 24.09 2.24 -13.31
N ILE A 338 23.24 3.22 -13.04
CA ILE A 338 21.85 3.27 -13.45
C ILE A 338 21.73 4.28 -14.58
N ARG A 339 21.15 3.91 -15.71
CA ARG A 339 21.00 4.76 -16.87
C ARG A 339 19.72 5.57 -16.81
N ALA A 340 19.70 6.70 -17.47
CA ALA A 340 18.47 7.43 -17.73
C ALA A 340 17.42 6.51 -18.39
N GLY A 341 16.21 6.54 -17.85
CA GLY A 341 15.12 5.66 -18.28
C GLY A 341 14.99 4.34 -17.52
N ASP A 342 16.02 3.90 -16.79
CA ASP A 342 15.95 2.66 -16.02
C ASP A 342 14.92 2.77 -14.90
N LYS A 343 14.20 1.66 -14.67
CA LYS A 343 13.32 1.49 -13.51
C LYS A 343 14.14 1.28 -12.24
N VAL A 344 13.82 2.01 -11.19
CA VAL A 344 14.42 1.89 -9.85
C VAL A 344 13.31 1.63 -8.85
N VAL A 345 13.27 0.44 -8.28
CA VAL A 345 12.18 -0.01 -7.40
C VAL A 345 12.70 -0.14 -5.98
N VAL A 346 12.13 0.64 -5.08
CA VAL A 346 12.42 0.55 -3.63
C VAL A 346 11.48 -0.47 -2.99
N PHE A 347 12.03 -1.31 -2.08
CA PHE A 347 11.26 -2.31 -1.34
C PHE A 347 11.17 -1.94 0.13
N HIS A 348 10.01 -1.43 0.55
CA HIS A 348 9.76 -0.96 1.92
C HIS A 348 9.95 -2.08 2.94
N ALA A 349 9.42 -3.28 2.66
CA ALA A 349 9.56 -4.43 3.55
C ALA A 349 11.03 -4.83 3.78
N SER A 350 11.88 -4.69 2.76
CA SER A 350 13.32 -4.89 2.90
C SER A 350 13.99 -3.80 3.72
N ALA A 351 13.73 -2.53 3.37
CA ALA A 351 14.31 -1.37 4.05
C ALA A 351 13.95 -1.33 5.55
N ASN A 352 12.71 -1.71 5.90
CA ASN A 352 12.23 -1.79 7.28
C ASN A 352 12.85 -2.94 8.09
N HIS A 353 13.57 -3.86 7.43
CA HIS A 353 14.29 -4.97 8.07
C HIS A 353 15.80 -4.87 7.86
N ASP A 354 16.32 -3.68 7.53
CA ASP A 354 17.76 -3.46 7.37
C ASP A 354 18.46 -3.47 8.75
N GLU A 355 19.29 -4.46 8.98
CA GLU A 355 20.04 -4.70 10.22
C GLU A 355 21.01 -3.55 10.53
N ARG A 356 21.34 -2.70 9.54
CA ARG A 356 22.19 -1.51 9.69
C ARG A 356 21.45 -0.35 10.37
N VAL A 357 20.11 -0.41 10.41
CA VAL A 357 19.24 0.64 10.97
C VAL A 357 18.43 0.12 12.15
N PHE A 358 17.95 -1.12 12.07
CA PHE A 358 17.08 -1.71 13.07
C PHE A 358 17.81 -2.88 13.76
N THR A 359 18.09 -2.74 15.05
CA THR A 359 18.61 -3.86 15.85
C THR A 359 17.55 -4.94 15.95
N ASP A 360 17.91 -6.20 15.69
CA ASP A 360 17.00 -7.35 15.69
C ASP A 360 15.71 -7.07 14.90
N PRO A 361 15.78 -6.76 13.59
CA PRO A 361 14.62 -6.30 12.81
C PRO A 361 13.51 -7.33 12.71
N ALA A 362 13.80 -8.62 12.87
CA ALA A 362 12.81 -9.69 12.89
C ALA A 362 12.00 -9.76 14.20
N ARG A 363 12.52 -9.17 15.28
CA ARG A 363 11.83 -9.11 16.57
C ARG A 363 10.80 -7.99 16.56
N LEU A 364 9.56 -8.30 16.93
CA LEU A 364 8.55 -7.30 17.20
C LEU A 364 8.84 -6.61 18.55
N ASP A 365 9.17 -5.33 18.51
CA ASP A 365 9.42 -4.50 19.68
C ASP A 365 8.51 -3.26 19.64
N LEU A 366 7.35 -3.35 20.27
CA LEU A 366 6.34 -2.28 20.29
C LEU A 366 6.80 -0.98 20.94
N GLY A 367 7.91 -1.02 21.67
CA GLY A 367 8.56 0.17 22.27
C GLY A 367 9.71 0.74 21.45
N ARG A 368 10.02 0.19 20.26
CA ARG A 368 11.17 0.56 19.45
C ARG A 368 11.31 2.06 19.27
N ALA A 369 12.49 2.57 19.63
CA ALA A 369 12.86 3.98 19.46
C ALA A 369 14.39 4.10 19.31
N PRO A 370 14.90 4.75 18.24
CA PRO A 370 14.14 5.29 17.13
C PRO A 370 13.53 4.20 16.23
N ASN A 371 12.46 4.55 15.49
CA ASN A 371 11.81 3.67 14.53
C ASN A 371 11.62 4.39 13.16
N PRO A 372 12.72 4.61 12.41
CA PRO A 372 12.67 5.35 11.15
C PRO A 372 12.17 4.47 9.98
N HIS A 373 11.04 3.78 10.14
CA HIS A 373 10.48 2.94 9.10
C HIS A 373 10.00 3.76 7.90
N VAL A 374 10.04 3.17 6.71
CA VAL A 374 9.61 3.81 5.46
C VAL A 374 8.25 3.31 4.96
N SER A 375 7.40 2.76 5.82
CA SER A 375 6.07 2.24 5.44
C SER A 375 5.12 3.33 4.92
N PHE A 376 5.35 4.58 5.29
CA PHE A 376 4.67 5.75 4.74
C PHE A 376 5.44 6.44 3.61
N GLY A 377 6.51 5.81 3.09
CA GLY A 377 7.44 6.45 2.18
C GLY A 377 8.33 7.48 2.86
N ASP A 378 9.01 8.30 2.07
CA ASP A 378 9.87 9.41 2.52
C ASP A 378 9.90 10.51 1.43
N GLY A 379 10.44 11.69 1.76
CA GLY A 379 10.59 12.83 0.85
C GLY A 379 9.26 13.45 0.40
N PRO A 380 9.19 14.01 -0.82
CA PRO A 380 8.02 14.74 -1.30
C PRO A 380 6.74 13.91 -1.29
N HIS A 381 6.84 12.60 -1.52
CA HIS A 381 5.71 11.67 -1.61
C HIS A 381 5.39 10.94 -0.30
N VAL A 382 5.87 11.42 0.85
CA VAL A 382 5.46 10.84 2.14
C VAL A 382 3.93 10.79 2.24
N CYS A 383 3.38 9.72 2.80
CA CYS A 383 1.94 9.48 2.82
C CYS A 383 1.16 10.68 3.38
N LEU A 384 0.19 11.18 2.59
CA LEU A 384 -0.67 12.29 2.99
C LEU A 384 -1.63 11.89 4.12
N GLY A 385 -2.12 10.64 4.09
CA GLY A 385 -3.05 10.06 5.06
C GLY A 385 -2.40 9.42 6.28
N ALA A 386 -1.08 9.59 6.51
CA ALA A 386 -0.36 8.86 7.56
C ALA A 386 -0.96 9.06 8.97
N HIS A 387 -1.44 10.27 9.27
CA HIS A 387 -2.08 10.56 10.56
C HIS A 387 -3.41 9.82 10.72
N PHE A 388 -4.24 9.81 9.66
CA PHE A 388 -5.52 9.11 9.66
C PHE A 388 -5.35 7.58 9.71
N ALA A 389 -4.37 7.03 9.00
CA ALA A 389 -4.04 5.62 9.07
C ALA A 389 -3.60 5.20 10.48
N ARG A 390 -2.73 5.99 11.13
CA ARG A 390 -2.33 5.74 12.53
C ARG A 390 -3.52 5.81 13.49
N LEU A 391 -4.41 6.77 13.34
CA LEU A 391 -5.62 6.87 14.14
C LEU A 391 -6.47 5.60 14.01
N GLN A 392 -6.73 5.15 12.79
CA GLN A 392 -7.52 3.95 12.54
C GLN A 392 -6.88 2.70 13.15
N LEU A 393 -5.60 2.46 12.86
CA LEU A 393 -4.90 1.26 13.34
C LEU A 393 -4.79 1.25 14.87
N ARG A 394 -4.43 2.38 15.49
CA ARG A 394 -4.39 2.51 16.94
C ARG A 394 -5.74 2.20 17.56
N THR A 395 -6.79 2.82 17.04
CA THR A 395 -8.16 2.63 17.56
C THR A 395 -8.62 1.18 17.44
N LEU A 396 -8.31 0.52 16.32
CA LEU A 396 -8.67 -0.88 16.12
C LEU A 396 -7.94 -1.79 17.13
N TYR A 397 -6.63 -1.61 17.31
CA TYR A 397 -5.84 -2.46 18.23
C TYR A 397 -6.19 -2.20 19.69
N GLU A 398 -6.41 -0.95 20.10
CA GLU A 398 -6.92 -0.62 21.45
C GLU A 398 -8.29 -1.25 21.70
N THR A 399 -9.18 -1.19 20.70
CA THR A 399 -10.52 -1.79 20.81
C THR A 399 -10.45 -3.31 20.83
N TRP A 400 -9.54 -3.92 20.05
CA TRP A 400 -9.27 -5.35 20.12
C TRP A 400 -8.82 -5.77 21.52
N CYS A 401 -7.84 -5.09 22.10
CA CYS A 401 -7.35 -5.37 23.47
C CYS A 401 -8.45 -5.26 24.52
N ALA A 402 -9.42 -4.38 24.31
CA ALA A 402 -10.52 -4.15 25.27
C ALA A 402 -11.66 -5.17 25.15
N LEU A 403 -11.92 -5.73 23.97
CA LEU A 403 -13.13 -6.51 23.68
C LEU A 403 -12.87 -7.98 23.32
N MET A 404 -11.67 -8.28 22.83
CA MET A 404 -11.33 -9.57 22.26
C MET A 404 -10.30 -10.33 23.11
N PRO A 405 -10.24 -11.67 23.01
CA PRO A 405 -9.14 -12.43 23.60
C PRO A 405 -7.81 -12.07 22.92
N PRO A 406 -6.67 -12.50 23.48
CA PRO A 406 -5.40 -12.44 22.78
C PRO A 406 -5.51 -13.01 21.36
N PRO A 407 -4.94 -12.35 20.33
CA PRO A 407 -5.07 -12.83 18.97
C PRO A 407 -4.41 -14.21 18.83
N GLU A 408 -5.21 -15.19 18.44
CA GLU A 408 -4.80 -16.59 18.23
C GLU A 408 -5.36 -17.04 16.88
N LEU A 409 -4.48 -17.63 16.04
CA LEU A 409 -4.89 -18.17 14.75
C LEU A 409 -5.77 -19.40 14.93
N ALA A 410 -6.95 -19.39 14.33
CA ALA A 410 -7.87 -20.54 14.24
C ALA A 410 -7.66 -21.35 12.94
N GLY A 411 -6.75 -20.89 12.06
CA GLY A 411 -6.38 -21.56 10.82
C GLY A 411 -5.32 -20.75 10.06
N PRO A 412 -4.83 -21.25 8.92
CA PRO A 412 -3.81 -20.57 8.15
C PRO A 412 -4.35 -19.26 7.55
N PRO A 413 -3.59 -18.16 7.63
CA PRO A 413 -3.91 -16.95 6.91
C PRO A 413 -3.73 -17.15 5.41
N ARG A 414 -4.58 -16.50 4.58
CA ARG A 414 -4.37 -16.40 3.14
C ARG A 414 -3.86 -15.02 2.79
N ARG A 415 -2.84 -14.94 1.94
CA ARG A 415 -2.23 -13.71 1.48
C ARG A 415 -2.59 -13.39 0.05
N LEU A 416 -2.67 -12.13 -0.26
CA LEU A 416 -2.82 -11.62 -1.62
C LEU A 416 -1.57 -11.98 -2.46
N VAL A 417 -1.77 -12.49 -3.66
CA VAL A 417 -0.69 -12.69 -4.65
C VAL A 417 -0.35 -11.34 -5.26
N SER A 418 0.58 -10.61 -4.66
CA SER A 418 0.95 -9.26 -5.12
C SER A 418 2.38 -8.91 -4.69
N ASN A 419 3.14 -8.30 -5.60
CA ASN A 419 4.44 -7.70 -5.31
C ASN A 419 4.33 -6.19 -4.99
N PHE A 420 3.10 -5.68 -4.90
CA PHE A 420 2.82 -4.28 -4.61
C PHE A 420 2.12 -4.09 -3.26
N ILE A 421 1.06 -4.85 -2.98
CA ILE A 421 0.32 -4.80 -1.72
C ILE A 421 0.62 -6.03 -0.87
N ASN A 422 1.01 -5.83 0.38
CA ASN A 422 1.18 -6.88 1.39
C ASN A 422 -0.17 -7.21 2.03
N GLY A 423 -1.09 -7.71 1.21
CA GLY A 423 -2.46 -7.97 1.61
C GLY A 423 -2.62 -9.30 2.33
N ILE A 424 -3.61 -9.36 3.21
CA ILE A 424 -4.16 -10.60 3.79
C ILE A 424 -5.63 -10.64 3.39
N THR A 425 -6.04 -11.68 2.67
CA THR A 425 -7.41 -11.84 2.15
C THR A 425 -8.27 -12.72 3.04
N ARG A 426 -7.63 -13.49 3.96
CA ARG A 426 -8.29 -14.27 4.99
C ARG A 426 -7.41 -14.35 6.24
N LEU A 427 -7.99 -14.07 7.41
CA LEU A 427 -7.32 -14.20 8.70
C LEU A 427 -8.30 -14.78 9.74
N PRO A 428 -8.37 -16.12 9.88
CA PRO A 428 -9.21 -16.76 10.88
C PRO A 428 -8.58 -16.60 12.27
N LEU A 429 -9.27 -15.88 13.16
CA LEU A 429 -8.85 -15.66 14.55
C LEU A 429 -9.91 -16.16 15.53
N ARG A 430 -9.49 -16.54 16.74
CA ARG A 430 -10.39 -16.70 17.87
C ARG A 430 -10.89 -15.33 18.32
N VAL A 431 -12.19 -15.19 18.42
CA VAL A 431 -12.88 -13.93 18.81
C VAL A 431 -13.71 -14.07 20.11
N SER A 432 -13.86 -15.30 20.61
CA SER A 432 -14.42 -15.59 21.94
C SER A 432 -13.58 -16.66 22.65
N GLY A 433 -13.64 -16.68 23.98
CA GLY A 433 -13.00 -17.73 24.75
C GLY A 433 -13.67 -19.10 24.46
N PRO A 434 -13.00 -20.24 24.79
CA PRO A 434 -13.65 -21.53 24.69
C PRO A 434 -14.96 -21.51 25.48
N ALA A 435 -16.02 -22.04 24.87
CA ALA A 435 -17.31 -22.20 25.58
C ALA A 435 -17.01 -22.90 26.92
N ARG A 436 -17.33 -22.22 28.03
CA ARG A 436 -17.16 -22.77 29.37
C ARG A 436 -18.16 -23.87 29.61
#